data_f1ba31ca57641c9ed5b70e9db3c5220c
#
_entry.id   f1ba31ca57641c9ed5b70e9db3c5220c
#
_cell.length_a   1.000
_cell.length_b   1.000
_cell.length_c   1.000
_cell.angle_alpha   90.00
_cell.angle_beta   90.00
_cell.angle_gamma   90.00
#
_symmetry.space_group_name_H-M   'P 1'
#
loop_
_entity.id
_entity.type
_entity.pdbx_description
1 polymer ?
#
loop_
_entity_poly.entity_id
_entity_poly.type
_entity_poly.pdbx_seq_one_letter_code
_entity_poly.pdbx_strand_id
1 'polypeptide(L)'
;MDECGYSYRKSLFKQPEMKTVFVTYVNFCLGKREHYTLGYGTIQQELEKYPVLNLETLRRVIIDIRQSKLPDPKVLGNAGSFFMNPIVPRRQLESLQREYPDMPHYDVDAGRVKIPAAG
;
A
#
# COMPACT_ATOMS: atom_id res chain seq x y z
N MET A 1 0.10 18.87 3.61
CA MET A 1 -0.32 17.45 3.78
C MET A 1 -0.66 17.12 5.23
N ASP A 2 -0.02 17.77 6.18
CA ASP A 2 -0.16 17.49 7.61
C ASP A 2 -1.57 17.78 8.15
N GLU A 3 -2.24 18.80 7.62
CA GLU A 3 -3.61 19.15 7.99
C GLU A 3 -4.65 18.05 7.67
N CYS A 4 -4.42 17.24 6.63
CA CYS A 4 -5.33 16.16 6.27
C CYS A 4 -5.14 14.90 7.14
N GLY A 5 -4.06 14.81 7.90
CA GLY A 5 -3.78 13.71 8.82
C GLY A 5 -3.76 12.33 8.16
N TYR A 6 -3.25 12.22 6.92
CA TYR A 6 -3.20 10.95 6.19
C TYR A 6 -2.27 9.94 6.86
N SER A 7 -2.81 8.78 7.17
CA SER A 7 -2.07 7.60 7.58
C SER A 7 -2.79 6.34 7.12
N TYR A 8 -2.27 5.17 7.46
CA TYR A 8 -2.89 3.91 7.04
C TYR A 8 -4.35 3.84 7.46
N ARG A 9 -5.25 3.83 6.47
CA ARG A 9 -6.72 3.77 6.66
C ARG A 9 -7.30 4.91 7.51
N LYS A 10 -6.60 6.01 7.71
CA LYS A 10 -7.00 7.16 8.52
C LYS A 10 -6.77 8.48 7.77
N SER A 11 -7.70 9.41 7.93
CA SER A 11 -7.58 10.80 7.47
C SER A 11 -8.59 11.68 8.20
N LEU A 12 -8.41 12.99 8.12
CA LEU A 12 -9.39 13.97 8.60
C LEU A 12 -10.79 13.70 8.02
N PHE A 13 -10.86 13.36 6.72
CA PHE A 13 -12.13 13.12 6.00
C PHE A 13 -12.93 11.90 6.50
N LYS A 14 -12.36 11.06 7.35
CA LYS A 14 -13.04 9.92 7.99
C LYS A 14 -13.61 10.25 9.37
N GLN A 15 -13.40 11.45 9.85
CA GLN A 15 -13.95 11.89 11.12
C GLN A 15 -15.46 12.16 11.01
N PRO A 16 -16.22 11.97 12.10
CA PRO A 16 -17.68 12.19 12.09
C PRO A 16 -18.09 13.58 11.62
N GLU A 17 -17.29 14.61 11.94
CA GLU A 17 -17.52 16.01 11.61
C GLU A 17 -17.40 16.29 10.11
N MET A 18 -16.72 15.42 9.39
CA MET A 18 -16.46 15.55 7.95
C MET A 18 -17.43 14.76 7.07
N LYS A 19 -18.49 14.17 7.63
CA LYS A 19 -19.47 13.34 6.88
C LYS A 19 -20.19 14.09 5.76
N THR A 20 -20.29 15.40 5.86
CA THR A 20 -20.92 16.27 4.84
C THR A 20 -19.92 16.89 3.86
N VAL A 21 -18.64 16.59 4.00
CA VAL A 21 -17.56 17.13 3.16
C VAL A 21 -17.27 16.19 2.03
N PHE A 22 -17.25 16.70 0.80
CA PHE A 22 -16.85 15.99 -0.40
C PHE A 22 -15.51 16.52 -0.91
N VAL A 23 -14.57 15.62 -1.18
CA VAL A 23 -13.31 15.97 -1.85
C VAL A 23 -13.58 16.04 -3.35
N THR A 24 -13.62 17.24 -3.89
CA THR A 24 -13.89 17.47 -5.32
C THR A 24 -12.61 17.43 -6.16
N TYR A 25 -11.50 17.90 -5.63
CA TYR A 25 -10.22 17.98 -6.33
C TYR A 25 -9.06 17.62 -5.41
N VAL A 26 -8.03 17.05 -6.00
CA VAL A 26 -6.75 16.82 -5.35
C VAL A 26 -5.65 17.42 -6.22
N ASN A 27 -4.92 18.40 -5.70
CA ASN A 27 -3.79 19.02 -6.38
C ASN A 27 -2.48 18.36 -5.93
N PHE A 28 -1.72 17.81 -6.87
CA PHE A 28 -0.40 17.27 -6.60
C PHE A 28 0.68 18.27 -6.98
N CYS A 29 1.55 18.62 -6.03
CA CYS A 29 2.78 19.35 -6.32
C CYS A 29 3.89 18.33 -6.57
N LEU A 30 4.26 18.16 -7.84
CA LEU A 30 5.24 17.16 -8.26
C LEU A 30 6.59 17.81 -8.54
N GLY A 31 7.67 17.14 -8.14
CA GLY A 31 9.03 17.52 -8.51
C GLY A 31 9.29 17.29 -10.01
N LYS A 32 10.12 18.14 -10.63
CA LYS A 32 10.57 17.95 -12.02
C LYS A 32 11.82 17.08 -12.13
N ARG A 33 12.50 16.83 -11.01
CA ARG A 33 13.65 15.92 -10.96
C ARG A 33 13.16 14.51 -10.62
N GLU A 34 13.68 13.54 -11.33
CA GLU A 34 13.36 12.14 -11.06
C GLU A 34 13.91 11.73 -9.69
N HIS A 35 13.05 11.14 -8.89
CA HIS A 35 13.39 10.53 -7.61
C HIS A 35 12.54 9.27 -7.46
N TYR A 36 13.21 8.13 -7.41
CA TYR A 36 12.53 6.84 -7.39
C TYR A 36 12.51 6.22 -5.99
N THR A 37 11.33 5.84 -5.52
CA THR A 37 11.16 5.04 -4.30
C THR A 37 10.80 3.62 -4.72
N LEU A 38 11.80 2.73 -4.75
CA LEU A 38 11.67 1.38 -5.32
C LEU A 38 11.47 0.28 -4.29
N GLY A 39 11.54 0.58 -3.00
CA GLY A 39 11.50 -0.39 -1.91
C GLY A 39 10.11 -0.99 -1.61
N TYR A 40 9.14 -0.85 -2.51
CA TYR A 40 7.79 -1.38 -2.28
C TYR A 40 7.54 -2.65 -3.09
N GLY A 41 7.22 -3.73 -2.39
CA GLY A 41 6.87 -5.02 -3.01
C GLY A 41 7.97 -5.57 -3.91
N THR A 42 7.61 -6.02 -5.10
CA THR A 42 8.49 -6.64 -6.09
C THR A 42 9.00 -5.68 -7.18
N ILE A 43 8.81 -4.37 -7.01
CA ILE A 43 9.13 -3.37 -8.04
C ILE A 43 10.59 -3.45 -8.46
N GLN A 44 11.51 -3.55 -7.50
CA GLN A 44 12.95 -3.60 -7.78
C GLN A 44 13.33 -4.85 -8.59
N GLN A 45 12.80 -6.01 -8.22
CA GLN A 45 13.03 -7.27 -8.95
C GLN A 45 12.47 -7.23 -10.37
N GLU A 46 11.30 -6.64 -10.56
CA GLU A 46 10.69 -6.51 -11.89
C GLU A 46 11.44 -5.50 -12.77
N LEU A 47 12.05 -4.46 -12.17
CA LEU A 47 12.87 -3.49 -12.89
C LEU A 47 14.16 -4.11 -13.44
N GLU A 48 14.71 -5.17 -12.85
CA GLU A 48 15.90 -5.88 -13.34
C GLU A 48 15.70 -6.45 -14.75
N LYS A 49 14.46 -6.64 -15.18
CA LYS A 49 14.12 -7.09 -16.54
C LYS A 49 14.28 -6.00 -17.61
N TYR A 50 14.54 -4.76 -17.19
CA TYR A 50 14.63 -3.62 -18.10
C TYR A 50 16.02 -3.00 -18.07
N PRO A 51 16.56 -2.63 -19.25
CA PRO A 51 17.94 -2.13 -19.36
C PRO A 51 18.12 -0.70 -18.81
N VAL A 52 17.02 0.06 -18.71
CA VAL A 52 17.08 1.48 -18.30
C VAL A 52 15.97 1.78 -17.29
N LEU A 53 16.34 2.40 -16.19
CA LEU A 53 15.40 2.95 -15.22
C LEU A 53 15.02 4.38 -15.61
N ASN A 54 13.76 4.58 -15.92
CA ASN A 54 13.14 5.87 -16.15
C ASN A 54 11.65 5.82 -15.75
N LEU A 55 10.95 6.94 -15.83
CA LEU A 55 9.54 7.01 -15.44
C LEU A 55 8.63 6.11 -16.28
N GLU A 56 8.93 5.96 -17.57
CA GLU A 56 8.16 5.09 -18.46
C GLU A 56 8.33 3.62 -18.06
N THR A 57 9.56 3.18 -17.86
CA THR A 57 9.88 1.81 -17.42
C THR A 57 9.24 1.51 -16.07
N LEU A 58 9.39 2.42 -15.11
CA LEU A 58 8.78 2.25 -13.78
C LEU A 58 7.25 2.17 -13.88
N ARG A 59 6.63 3.03 -14.69
CA ARG A 59 5.18 2.98 -14.92
C ARG A 59 4.75 1.63 -15.52
N ARG A 60 5.48 1.12 -16.50
CA ARG A 60 5.19 -0.17 -17.13
C ARG A 60 5.27 -1.31 -16.12
N VAL A 61 6.34 -1.38 -15.34
CA VAL A 61 6.51 -2.37 -14.27
C VAL A 61 5.36 -2.34 -13.28
N ILE A 62 4.93 -1.16 -12.84
CA ILE A 62 3.79 -1.04 -11.92
C ILE A 62 2.49 -1.54 -12.57
N ILE A 63 2.27 -1.26 -13.84
CA ILE A 63 1.10 -1.77 -14.58
C ILE A 63 1.14 -3.29 -14.64
N ASP A 64 2.26 -3.88 -15.03
CA ASP A 64 2.42 -5.32 -15.16
C ASP A 64 2.20 -6.06 -13.83
N ILE A 65 2.81 -5.56 -12.74
CA ILE A 65 2.58 -6.06 -11.38
C ILE A 65 1.09 -5.99 -10.99
N ARG A 66 0.43 -4.90 -11.30
CA ARG A 66 -1.01 -4.75 -10.98
C ARG A 66 -1.88 -5.70 -11.80
N GLN A 67 -1.61 -5.83 -13.08
CA GLN A 67 -2.35 -6.73 -13.97
C GLN A 67 -2.14 -8.20 -13.61
N SER A 68 -0.96 -8.58 -13.11
CA SER A 68 -0.73 -9.95 -12.64
C SER A 68 -1.45 -10.29 -11.33
N LYS A 69 -1.74 -9.28 -10.50
CA LYS A 69 -2.34 -9.48 -9.16
C LYS A 69 -3.82 -9.16 -9.08
N LEU A 70 -4.34 -8.34 -9.98
CA LEU A 70 -5.71 -7.85 -9.93
C LEU A 70 -6.44 -8.24 -11.21
N PRO A 71 -7.67 -8.75 -11.13
CA PRO A 71 -8.47 -9.02 -12.31
C PRO A 71 -8.79 -7.72 -13.06
N ASP A 72 -8.94 -7.80 -14.36
CA ASP A 72 -9.45 -6.68 -15.15
C ASP A 72 -10.92 -6.42 -14.73
N PRO A 73 -11.25 -5.21 -14.23
CA PRO A 73 -12.60 -4.90 -13.76
C PRO A 73 -13.66 -4.92 -14.88
N LYS A 74 -13.26 -4.92 -16.15
CA LYS A 74 -14.17 -5.13 -17.28
C LYS A 74 -14.60 -6.59 -17.44
N VAL A 75 -13.80 -7.52 -16.92
CA VAL A 75 -14.06 -8.97 -17.00
C VAL A 75 -14.58 -9.48 -15.68
N LEU A 76 -13.96 -9.08 -14.56
CA LEU A 76 -14.33 -9.51 -13.22
C LEU A 76 -14.27 -8.34 -12.25
N GLY A 77 -15.40 -7.95 -11.72
CA GLY A 77 -15.48 -6.92 -10.68
C GLY A 77 -14.72 -7.31 -9.42
N ASN A 78 -14.12 -6.34 -8.74
CA ASN A 78 -13.52 -6.54 -7.43
C ASN A 78 -13.90 -5.41 -6.48
N ALA A 79 -14.01 -5.73 -5.19
CA ALA A 79 -14.33 -4.76 -4.14
C ALA A 79 -13.07 -4.02 -3.59
N GLY A 80 -11.89 -4.31 -4.13
CA GLY A 80 -10.63 -3.83 -3.60
C GLY A 80 -10.29 -4.44 -2.24
N SER A 81 -9.50 -3.75 -1.43
CA SER A 81 -9.13 -4.19 -0.09
C SER A 81 -10.31 -4.03 0.89
N PHE A 82 -11.03 -5.12 1.13
CA PHE A 82 -12.18 -5.13 2.05
C PHE A 82 -11.73 -5.08 3.52
N PHE A 83 -10.81 -5.96 3.90
CA PHE A 83 -10.33 -6.03 5.26
C PHE A 83 -9.26 -4.98 5.57
N MET A 84 -9.29 -4.45 6.78
CA MET A 84 -8.22 -3.64 7.32
C MET A 84 -7.22 -4.53 8.05
N ASN A 85 -5.95 -4.41 7.69
CA ASN A 85 -4.87 -5.15 8.36
C ASN A 85 -4.75 -4.69 9.82
N PRO A 86 -4.89 -5.58 10.81
CA PRO A 86 -4.76 -5.21 12.21
C PRO A 86 -3.31 -4.82 12.54
N ILE A 87 -3.18 -3.85 13.45
CA ILE A 87 -1.90 -3.51 14.08
C ILE A 87 -1.93 -4.11 15.47
N VAL A 88 -1.01 -5.01 15.73
CA VAL A 88 -0.95 -5.79 16.97
C VAL A 88 0.40 -5.61 17.68
N PRO A 89 0.48 -5.84 19.00
CA PRO A 89 1.75 -5.92 19.71
C PRO A 89 2.64 -7.04 19.14
N ARG A 90 3.95 -6.85 19.09
CA ARG A 90 4.92 -7.84 18.58
C ARG A 90 4.80 -9.20 19.30
N ARG A 91 4.55 -9.20 20.61
CA ARG A 91 4.28 -10.43 21.38
C ARG A 91 3.14 -11.28 20.82
N GLN A 92 2.13 -10.64 20.21
CA GLN A 92 1.01 -11.36 19.59
C GLN A 92 1.43 -11.98 18.26
N LEU A 93 2.27 -11.29 17.47
CA LEU A 93 2.88 -11.87 16.27
C LEU A 93 3.71 -13.10 16.63
N GLU A 94 4.57 -13.03 17.65
CA GLU A 94 5.40 -14.14 18.11
C GLU A 94 4.57 -15.36 18.52
N SER A 95 3.41 -15.13 19.13
CA SER A 95 2.47 -16.21 19.45
C SER A 95 1.88 -16.87 18.20
N LEU A 96 1.49 -16.06 17.21
CA LEU A 96 0.93 -16.54 15.94
C LEU A 96 1.98 -17.25 15.08
N GLN A 97 3.21 -16.80 15.07
CA GLN A 97 4.31 -17.41 14.32
C GLN A 97 4.72 -18.80 14.83
N ARG A 98 4.33 -19.19 16.04
CA ARG A 98 4.51 -20.58 16.51
C ARG A 98 3.63 -21.56 15.74
N GLU A 99 2.47 -21.10 15.27
CA GLU A 99 1.53 -21.90 14.48
C GLU A 99 1.71 -21.64 12.96
N TYR A 100 2.05 -20.39 12.60
CA TYR A 100 2.22 -19.93 11.23
C TYR A 100 3.59 -19.26 11.05
N PRO A 101 4.70 -20.02 10.93
CA PRO A 101 6.06 -19.47 10.91
C PRO A 101 6.31 -18.47 9.79
N ASP A 102 5.72 -18.70 8.62
CA ASP A 102 5.91 -17.87 7.41
C ASP A 102 4.89 -16.73 7.30
N MET A 103 4.16 -16.42 8.39
CA MET A 103 3.16 -15.35 8.38
C MET A 103 3.80 -14.01 7.99
N PRO A 104 3.35 -13.36 6.91
CA PRO A 104 3.85 -12.05 6.51
C PRO A 104 3.45 -11.00 7.55
N HIS A 105 4.36 -10.07 7.81
CA HIS A 105 4.12 -8.95 8.72
C HIS A 105 4.94 -7.73 8.29
N TYR A 106 4.56 -6.55 8.79
CA TYR A 106 5.23 -5.30 8.50
C TYR A 106 5.41 -4.51 9.80
N ASP A 107 6.62 -4.09 10.08
CA ASP A 107 6.90 -3.26 11.24
C ASP A 107 6.21 -1.90 11.12
N VAL A 108 5.56 -1.49 12.20
CA VAL A 108 4.94 -0.16 12.32
C VAL A 108 5.79 0.72 13.22
N ASP A 109 6.22 0.19 14.34
CA ASP A 109 7.16 0.79 15.30
C ASP A 109 7.87 -0.30 16.11
N ALA A 110 8.68 0.11 17.10
CA ALA A 110 9.47 -0.81 17.91
C ALA A 110 8.65 -1.90 18.65
N GLY A 111 7.37 -1.65 18.92
CA GLY A 111 6.52 -2.56 19.70
C GLY A 111 5.35 -3.15 18.96
N ARG A 112 5.06 -2.66 17.71
CA ARG A 112 3.84 -3.03 16.98
C ARG A 112 4.14 -3.42 15.55
N VAL A 113 3.37 -4.39 15.08
CA VAL A 113 3.43 -4.91 13.71
C VAL A 113 2.03 -4.90 13.08
N LYS A 114 1.99 -4.74 11.78
CA LYS A 114 0.78 -4.87 10.97
C LYS A 114 0.77 -6.25 10.33
N ILE A 115 -0.33 -6.99 10.50
CA ILE A 115 -0.51 -8.34 9.94
C ILE A 115 -1.54 -8.26 8.82
N PRO A 116 -1.29 -8.85 7.63
CA PRO A 116 -2.31 -8.99 6.60
C PRO A 116 -3.55 -9.73 7.11
N ALA A 117 -4.72 -9.18 6.84
CA ALA A 117 -6.00 -9.80 7.26
C ALA A 117 -6.52 -10.81 6.22
N ALA A 118 -5.96 -10.79 5.02
CA ALA A 118 -6.24 -11.72 3.94
C ALA A 118 -4.88 -12.12 3.35
N GLY A 119 -4.34 -13.20 3.75
CA GLY A 119 -3.08 -13.80 3.29
C GLY A 119 -3.22 -15.28 3.16
#